data_954b34e0a8d08e09806b52e8f8d82f9b
#
_entry.id   954b34e0a8d08e09806b52e8f8d82f9b
#
_cell.length_a   1.000
_cell.length_b   1.000
_cell.length_c   1.000
_cell.angle_alpha   90.00
_cell.angle_beta   90.00
_cell.angle_gamma   90.00
#
_symmetry.space_group_name_H-M   'P 1'
#
loop_
_entity.id
_entity.type
_entity.pdbx_description
1 polymer ?
#
loop_
_entity_poly.entity_id
_entity_poly.type
_entity_poly.pdbx_seq_one_letter_code
_entity_poly.pdbx_strand_id
1 'polypeptide(L)'
;MLKLEQLAELLEKNSAAASARVREFSIGGKRFNFNSQPAVMGVVNLSPDSWYRESVCLSTEAAVRRGKVLAAQGADIVDIGAESTLAHAARVGGPAQTGKLLPVIKELRAARILVSVETYSPKVARAALEAGANVLNLTGTAGSRKMFKMAAAHDAAVIICFVQGKNVREVGNFDLSADSIPMMRDYFSRQIEIAQRAGVEKIILDPGLGFYYRNLQDSAVRVRHQMNIFLNTFRLRELGFPICHALPHAFEFFGEEVRCAEPFFAVLAALGKTDLFRTHEVPRIKAVLETMKVF
;
A
#
# COMPACT_ATOMS: atom_id res chain seq x y z
N MET A 1 -18.56 19.58 -3.70
CA MET A 1 -18.87 18.60 -2.64
C MET A 1 -19.26 17.30 -3.32
N LEU A 2 -18.82 16.15 -2.81
CA LEU A 2 -19.27 14.84 -3.31
C LEU A 2 -20.75 14.64 -2.98
N LYS A 3 -21.53 14.18 -3.98
CA LYS A 3 -22.99 13.99 -3.89
C LYS A 3 -23.35 12.53 -4.12
N LEU A 4 -24.49 12.09 -3.58
CA LEU A 4 -24.99 10.72 -3.77
C LEU A 4 -25.31 10.41 -5.23
N GLU A 5 -25.80 11.37 -5.99
CA GLU A 5 -26.09 11.21 -7.41
C GLU A 5 -24.83 10.85 -8.20
N GLN A 6 -23.68 11.45 -7.85
CA GLN A 6 -22.40 11.13 -8.48
C GLN A 6 -21.93 9.68 -8.19
N LEU A 7 -22.20 9.19 -6.98
CA LEU A 7 -21.90 7.79 -6.61
C LEU A 7 -22.83 6.81 -7.35
N ALA A 8 -24.12 7.14 -7.44
CA ALA A 8 -25.09 6.34 -8.19
C ALA A 8 -24.73 6.26 -9.67
N GLU A 9 -24.43 7.39 -10.30
CA GLU A 9 -23.99 7.46 -11.71
C GLU A 9 -22.70 6.67 -11.96
N LEU A 10 -21.71 6.75 -11.02
CA LEU A 10 -20.48 5.99 -11.12
C LEU A 10 -20.75 4.48 -11.08
N LEU A 11 -21.62 4.03 -10.19
CA LEU A 11 -21.99 2.63 -10.04
C LEU A 11 -22.75 2.12 -11.28
N GLU A 12 -23.73 2.88 -11.75
CA GLU A 12 -24.55 2.55 -12.93
C GLU A 12 -23.68 2.37 -14.17
N LYS A 13 -22.77 3.33 -14.44
CA LYS A 13 -21.84 3.29 -15.58
C LYS A 13 -20.86 2.12 -15.53
N ASN A 14 -20.61 1.55 -14.35
CA ASN A 14 -19.60 0.51 -14.15
C ASN A 14 -20.15 -0.70 -13.37
N SER A 15 -21.42 -1.03 -13.54
CA SER A 15 -22.13 -2.07 -12.77
C SER A 15 -21.48 -3.44 -12.88
N ALA A 16 -20.93 -3.80 -14.05
CA ALA A 16 -20.20 -5.06 -14.24
C ALA A 16 -18.97 -5.14 -13.31
N ALA A 17 -18.18 -4.07 -13.20
CA ALA A 17 -17.02 -4.00 -12.32
C ALA A 17 -17.39 -4.08 -10.84
N ALA A 18 -18.59 -3.62 -10.47
CA ALA A 18 -19.04 -3.65 -9.07
C ALA A 18 -19.19 -5.07 -8.50
N SER A 19 -19.39 -6.09 -9.34
CA SER A 19 -19.48 -7.51 -8.94
C SER A 19 -18.15 -8.25 -9.06
N ALA A 20 -17.08 -7.59 -9.51
CA ALA A 20 -15.78 -8.22 -9.72
C ALA A 20 -15.22 -8.83 -8.43
N ARG A 21 -14.78 -10.09 -8.53
CA ARG A 21 -14.13 -10.81 -7.44
C ARG A 21 -12.62 -10.88 -7.69
N VAL A 22 -11.86 -10.87 -6.61
CA VAL A 22 -10.40 -10.95 -6.65
C VAL A 22 -9.92 -12.30 -6.12
N ARG A 23 -8.70 -12.68 -6.45
CA ARG A 23 -8.05 -13.88 -5.93
C ARG A 23 -7.86 -13.80 -4.42
N GLU A 24 -8.09 -14.92 -3.77
CA GLU A 24 -7.86 -15.11 -2.34
C GLU A 24 -6.72 -16.10 -2.14
N PHE A 25 -5.79 -15.78 -1.27
CA PHE A 25 -4.59 -16.58 -1.04
C PHE A 25 -4.12 -16.50 0.41
N SER A 26 -3.16 -17.36 0.76
CA SER A 26 -2.53 -17.32 2.07
C SER A 26 -1.16 -16.66 2.00
N ILE A 27 -0.83 -15.84 3.01
CA ILE A 27 0.49 -15.23 3.19
C ILE A 27 1.05 -15.72 4.53
N GLY A 28 2.19 -16.38 4.52
CA GLY A 28 2.83 -16.91 5.73
C GLY A 28 1.92 -17.81 6.57
N GLY A 29 1.04 -18.58 5.91
CA GLY A 29 0.07 -19.50 6.54
C GLY A 29 -1.26 -18.87 6.94
N LYS A 30 -1.40 -17.52 6.96
CA LYS A 30 -2.66 -16.85 7.23
C LYS A 30 -3.47 -16.68 5.93
N ARG A 31 -4.73 -17.14 5.94
CA ARG A 31 -5.66 -16.96 4.82
C ARG A 31 -6.20 -15.53 4.77
N PHE A 32 -6.26 -14.95 3.57
CA PHE A 32 -6.87 -13.66 3.27
C PHE A 32 -8.07 -13.87 2.35
N ASN A 33 -9.26 -13.54 2.86
CA ASN A 33 -10.54 -13.69 2.16
C ASN A 33 -11.03 -12.31 1.70
N PHE A 34 -10.30 -11.70 0.79
CA PHE A 34 -10.50 -10.31 0.32
C PHE A 34 -11.90 -9.99 -0.20
N ASN A 35 -12.65 -11.00 -0.68
CA ASN A 35 -14.01 -10.78 -1.18
C ASN A 35 -15.05 -10.68 -0.07
N SER A 36 -14.71 -11.02 1.15
CA SER A 36 -15.62 -10.98 2.30
C SER A 36 -15.13 -10.07 3.42
N GLN A 37 -13.82 -9.90 3.56
CA GLN A 37 -13.23 -9.13 4.63
C GLN A 37 -11.97 -8.40 4.17
N PRO A 38 -11.95 -7.06 4.25
CA PRO A 38 -10.74 -6.29 4.01
C PRO A 38 -9.70 -6.55 5.10
N ALA A 39 -8.43 -6.46 4.72
CA ALA A 39 -7.30 -6.57 5.63
C ALA A 39 -6.68 -5.20 5.95
N VAL A 40 -5.95 -5.12 7.06
CA VAL A 40 -5.27 -3.90 7.51
C VAL A 40 -3.77 -4.13 7.62
N MET A 41 -2.98 -3.24 7.01
CA MET A 41 -1.53 -3.23 7.05
C MET A 41 -1.03 -2.01 7.80
N GLY A 42 -0.44 -2.24 8.97
CA GLY A 42 0.08 -1.17 9.82
C GLY A 42 1.50 -0.76 9.44
N VAL A 43 1.81 0.52 9.46
CA VAL A 43 3.10 1.09 9.01
C VAL A 43 4.05 1.38 10.16
N VAL A 44 5.31 0.98 10.01
CA VAL A 44 6.45 1.35 10.87
C VAL A 44 7.55 1.95 10.00
N ASN A 45 7.92 3.19 10.23
CA ASN A 45 8.95 3.90 9.48
C ASN A 45 10.29 3.92 10.24
N LEU A 46 11.34 3.39 9.60
CA LEU A 46 12.71 3.42 10.13
C LEU A 46 13.52 4.60 9.59
N SER A 47 12.88 5.49 8.83
CA SER A 47 13.48 6.73 8.32
C SER A 47 13.02 7.93 9.15
N PRO A 48 13.93 8.79 9.59
CA PRO A 48 13.58 10.02 10.31
C PRO A 48 12.81 11.03 9.46
N ASP A 49 12.88 10.89 8.14
CA ASP A 49 12.27 11.82 7.16
C ASP A 49 10.83 11.41 6.78
N SER A 50 10.20 10.51 7.52
CA SER A 50 8.79 10.16 7.26
C SER A 50 7.86 11.34 7.58
N TRP A 51 6.86 11.52 6.73
CA TRP A 51 5.79 12.50 6.92
C TRP A 51 5.03 12.29 8.23
N TYR A 52 4.69 11.05 8.54
CA TYR A 52 3.93 10.71 9.72
C TYR A 52 4.87 10.44 10.91
N ARG A 53 5.14 11.47 11.70
CA ARG A 53 6.14 11.46 12.77
C ARG A 53 5.91 10.37 13.81
N GLU A 54 4.66 10.09 14.17
CA GLU A 54 4.29 9.09 15.18
C GLU A 54 4.60 7.65 14.75
N SER A 55 4.82 7.40 13.46
CA SER A 55 5.24 6.08 12.96
C SER A 55 6.75 5.90 12.91
N VAL A 56 7.53 6.95 13.18
CA VAL A 56 9.00 6.93 13.09
C VAL A 56 9.59 6.21 14.30
N CYS A 57 10.36 5.15 14.02
CA CYS A 57 11.05 4.35 15.02
C CYS A 57 12.54 4.33 14.69
N LEU A 58 13.36 5.03 15.47
CA LEU A 58 14.79 5.21 15.20
C LEU A 58 15.67 4.08 15.77
N SER A 59 15.12 3.23 16.65
CA SER A 59 15.82 2.06 17.15
C SER A 59 15.09 0.76 16.78
N THR A 60 15.82 -0.36 16.76
CA THR A 60 15.26 -1.70 16.52
C THR A 60 14.19 -2.02 17.56
N GLU A 61 14.44 -1.74 18.84
CA GLU A 61 13.53 -2.03 19.95
C GLU A 61 12.23 -1.23 19.82
N ALA A 62 12.32 0.06 19.45
CA ALA A 62 11.14 0.90 19.21
C ALA A 62 10.31 0.37 18.04
N ALA A 63 10.96 -0.03 16.94
CA ALA A 63 10.31 -0.58 15.75
C ALA A 63 9.62 -1.91 16.03
N VAL A 64 10.30 -2.82 16.72
CA VAL A 64 9.74 -4.12 17.13
C VAL A 64 8.55 -3.93 18.07
N ARG A 65 8.69 -3.07 19.08
CA ARG A 65 7.57 -2.75 19.99
C ARG A 65 6.38 -2.17 19.22
N ARG A 66 6.62 -1.19 18.32
CA ARG A 66 5.56 -0.61 17.49
C ARG A 66 4.89 -1.65 16.62
N GLY A 67 5.65 -2.53 15.94
CA GLY A 67 5.09 -3.62 15.13
C GLY A 67 4.22 -4.58 15.94
N LYS A 68 4.66 -4.97 17.15
CA LYS A 68 3.86 -5.81 18.07
C LYS A 68 2.57 -5.11 18.52
N VAL A 69 2.63 -3.80 18.80
CA VAL A 69 1.45 -3.00 19.14
C VAL A 69 0.48 -2.95 17.97
N LEU A 70 0.94 -2.66 16.75
CA LEU A 70 0.08 -2.64 15.57
C LEU A 70 -0.61 -3.98 15.33
N ALA A 71 0.12 -5.10 15.47
CA ALA A 71 -0.46 -6.44 15.36
C ALA A 71 -1.52 -6.69 16.44
N ALA A 72 -1.26 -6.31 17.70
CA ALA A 72 -2.23 -6.41 18.81
C ALA A 72 -3.47 -5.52 18.59
N GLN A 73 -3.31 -4.40 17.90
CA GLN A 73 -4.40 -3.50 17.50
C GLN A 73 -5.20 -4.01 16.28
N GLY A 74 -4.82 -5.16 15.71
CA GLY A 74 -5.56 -5.81 14.63
C GLY A 74 -4.97 -5.60 13.23
N ALA A 75 -3.72 -5.16 13.11
CA ALA A 75 -3.04 -5.21 11.83
C ALA A 75 -2.80 -6.67 11.40
N ASP A 76 -3.17 -7.00 10.18
CA ASP A 76 -2.96 -8.32 9.57
C ASP A 76 -1.52 -8.49 9.10
N ILE A 77 -0.88 -7.39 8.71
CA ILE A 77 0.50 -7.30 8.21
C ILE A 77 1.13 -6.05 8.81
N VAL A 78 2.43 -6.10 9.13
CA VAL A 78 3.22 -4.91 9.50
C VAL A 78 4.16 -4.58 8.36
N ASP A 79 4.01 -3.38 7.77
CA ASP A 79 4.85 -2.88 6.68
C ASP A 79 5.96 -2.00 7.22
N ILE A 80 7.20 -2.33 6.89
CA ILE A 80 8.39 -1.61 7.36
C ILE A 80 9.16 -1.01 6.18
N GLY A 81 9.52 0.27 6.30
CA GLY A 81 10.31 1.00 5.32
C GLY A 81 11.52 1.69 5.97
N ALA A 82 12.71 1.59 5.36
CA ALA A 82 13.94 2.19 5.88
C ALA A 82 14.39 3.43 5.11
N GLU A 83 13.69 3.81 4.05
CA GLU A 83 13.92 5.02 3.26
C GLU A 83 12.59 5.75 3.04
N SER A 84 12.60 7.08 3.21
CA SER A 84 11.42 7.90 2.92
C SER A 84 11.16 7.96 1.42
N THR A 85 9.89 7.92 1.03
CA THR A 85 9.45 8.10 -0.37
C THR A 85 9.51 9.56 -0.84
N LEU A 86 9.73 10.51 0.07
CA LEU A 86 9.84 11.92 -0.25
C LEU A 86 11.04 12.21 -1.15
N ALA A 87 10.82 12.94 -2.24
CA ALA A 87 11.87 13.25 -3.22
C ALA A 87 13.07 14.00 -2.63
N HIS A 88 12.83 14.87 -1.63
CA HIS A 88 13.86 15.68 -0.96
C HIS A 88 14.51 15.01 0.26
N ALA A 89 13.97 13.87 0.74
CA ALA A 89 14.59 13.15 1.86
C ALA A 89 15.94 12.56 1.48
N ALA A 90 16.80 12.37 2.47
CA ALA A 90 18.12 11.77 2.25
C ALA A 90 18.01 10.37 1.63
N ARG A 91 18.90 10.05 0.69
CA ARG A 91 19.03 8.71 0.13
C ARG A 91 19.69 7.79 1.15
N VAL A 92 19.11 6.62 1.38
CA VAL A 92 19.66 5.60 2.28
C VAL A 92 20.23 4.45 1.46
N GLY A 93 21.53 4.22 1.54
CA GLY A 93 22.18 3.13 0.82
C GLY A 93 21.70 1.75 1.25
N GLY A 94 21.76 0.77 0.34
CA GLY A 94 21.28 -0.61 0.61
C GLY A 94 21.82 -1.24 1.90
N PRO A 95 23.14 -1.18 2.22
CA PRO A 95 23.68 -1.68 3.48
C PRO A 95 23.07 -1.02 4.72
N ALA A 96 22.83 0.30 4.69
CA ALA A 96 22.22 1.02 5.79
C ALA A 96 20.72 0.67 5.93
N GLN A 97 19.99 0.50 4.82
CA GLN A 97 18.61 0.01 4.86
C GLN A 97 18.54 -1.40 5.45
N THR A 98 19.35 -2.33 4.97
CA THR A 98 19.36 -3.72 5.47
C THR A 98 19.76 -3.79 6.94
N GLY A 99 20.76 -3.01 7.36
CA GLY A 99 21.16 -2.93 8.77
C GLY A 99 20.03 -2.58 9.73
N LYS A 100 19.10 -1.70 9.30
CA LYS A 100 17.89 -1.32 10.07
C LYS A 100 16.79 -2.36 9.96
N LEU A 101 16.54 -2.90 8.76
CA LEU A 101 15.40 -3.77 8.48
C LEU A 101 15.57 -5.18 9.07
N LEU A 102 16.75 -5.81 8.89
CA LEU A 102 16.91 -7.23 9.19
C LEU A 102 16.66 -7.60 10.67
N PRO A 103 17.15 -6.85 11.68
CA PRO A 103 16.84 -7.15 13.07
C PRO A 103 15.32 -7.07 13.35
N VAL A 104 14.64 -6.04 12.81
CA VAL A 104 13.19 -5.86 13.00
C VAL A 104 12.40 -7.00 12.35
N ILE A 105 12.75 -7.40 11.11
CA ILE A 105 12.12 -8.54 10.43
C ILE A 105 12.21 -9.79 11.30
N LYS A 106 13.42 -10.15 11.74
CA LYS A 106 13.66 -11.38 12.53
C LYS A 106 12.83 -11.42 13.80
N GLU A 107 12.80 -10.32 14.55
CA GLU A 107 12.06 -10.21 15.81
C GLU A 107 10.54 -10.28 15.60
N LEU A 108 10.00 -9.59 14.59
CA LEU A 108 8.58 -9.64 14.29
C LEU A 108 8.16 -11.02 13.77
N ARG A 109 9.00 -11.67 12.95
CA ARG A 109 8.76 -13.04 12.47
C ARG A 109 8.83 -14.07 13.59
N ALA A 110 9.76 -13.93 14.56
CA ALA A 110 9.80 -14.75 15.76
C ALA A 110 8.52 -14.63 16.59
N ALA A 111 7.89 -13.44 16.59
CA ALA A 111 6.57 -13.20 17.19
C ALA A 111 5.38 -13.65 16.30
N ARG A 112 5.63 -14.35 15.17
CA ARG A 112 4.62 -14.82 14.20
C ARG A 112 3.82 -13.70 13.53
N ILE A 113 4.35 -12.48 13.51
CA ILE A 113 3.75 -11.35 12.83
C ILE A 113 4.15 -11.38 11.35
N LEU A 114 3.19 -11.19 10.44
CA LEU A 114 3.47 -11.07 9.01
C LEU A 114 4.13 -9.72 8.73
N VAL A 115 5.26 -9.78 8.01
CA VAL A 115 6.07 -8.60 7.69
C VAL A 115 6.07 -8.32 6.21
N SER A 116 5.73 -7.09 5.84
CA SER A 116 5.95 -6.49 4.54
C SER A 116 7.17 -5.58 4.58
N VAL A 117 7.92 -5.52 3.49
CA VAL A 117 9.06 -4.61 3.35
C VAL A 117 8.87 -3.72 2.13
N GLU A 118 8.81 -2.41 2.38
CA GLU A 118 8.76 -1.39 1.33
C GLU A 118 10.16 -1.15 0.76
N THR A 119 10.32 -1.38 -0.53
CA THR A 119 11.59 -1.13 -1.22
C THR A 119 11.45 -1.13 -2.74
N TYR A 120 12.33 -0.39 -3.43
CA TYR A 120 12.57 -0.49 -4.86
C TYR A 120 13.97 -1.04 -5.19
N SER A 121 14.72 -1.49 -4.17
CA SER A 121 16.08 -2.01 -4.31
C SER A 121 16.11 -3.54 -4.35
N PRO A 122 16.58 -4.19 -5.43
CA PRO A 122 16.72 -5.63 -5.48
C PRO A 122 17.64 -6.24 -4.43
N LYS A 123 18.63 -5.47 -3.94
CA LYS A 123 19.55 -5.93 -2.87
C LYS A 123 18.83 -5.97 -1.53
N VAL A 124 18.04 -4.94 -1.22
CA VAL A 124 17.24 -4.87 0.01
C VAL A 124 16.15 -5.92 -0.01
N ALA A 125 15.44 -6.07 -1.14
CA ALA A 125 14.40 -7.09 -1.32
C ALA A 125 14.94 -8.51 -1.05
N ARG A 126 16.11 -8.86 -1.60
CA ARG A 126 16.75 -10.16 -1.35
C ARG A 126 17.00 -10.37 0.14
N ALA A 127 17.70 -9.44 0.78
CA ALA A 127 18.04 -9.55 2.20
C ALA A 127 16.82 -9.64 3.11
N ALA A 128 15.75 -8.89 2.79
CA ALA A 128 14.49 -8.94 3.51
C ALA A 128 13.80 -10.30 3.39
N LEU A 129 13.74 -10.89 2.20
CA LEU A 129 13.16 -12.22 1.98
C LEU A 129 13.95 -13.31 2.69
N GLU A 130 15.28 -13.27 2.59
CA GLU A 130 16.19 -14.20 3.30
C GLU A 130 16.04 -14.10 4.84
N ALA A 131 15.66 -12.91 5.36
CA ALA A 131 15.34 -12.70 6.76
C ALA A 131 13.92 -13.14 7.16
N GLY A 132 13.08 -13.56 6.20
CA GLY A 132 11.74 -14.09 6.42
C GLY A 132 10.60 -13.12 6.18
N ALA A 133 10.80 -12.00 5.47
CA ALA A 133 9.71 -11.12 5.05
C ALA A 133 8.69 -11.90 4.20
N ASN A 134 7.41 -11.65 4.43
CA ASN A 134 6.28 -12.34 3.77
C ASN A 134 5.76 -11.62 2.54
N VAL A 135 6.01 -10.31 2.47
CA VAL A 135 5.51 -9.43 1.40
C VAL A 135 6.62 -8.48 0.98
N LEU A 136 6.77 -8.26 -0.31
CA LEU A 136 7.53 -7.14 -0.85
C LEU A 136 6.55 -6.06 -1.32
N ASN A 137 6.63 -4.89 -0.72
CA ASN A 137 5.92 -3.69 -1.15
C ASN A 137 6.82 -2.90 -2.12
N LEU A 138 6.57 -3.05 -3.41
CA LEU A 138 7.48 -2.60 -4.48
C LEU A 138 7.12 -1.20 -4.96
N THR A 139 7.89 -0.22 -4.54
CA THR A 139 7.70 1.21 -4.85
C THR A 139 8.51 1.69 -6.06
N GLY A 140 8.74 0.81 -7.04
CA GLY A 140 9.44 1.14 -8.28
C GLY A 140 9.42 0.00 -9.28
N THR A 141 9.67 0.32 -10.56
CA THR A 141 9.65 -0.63 -11.69
C THR A 141 11.03 -1.15 -12.07
N ALA A 142 12.09 -0.40 -11.72
CA ALA A 142 13.46 -0.77 -12.05
C ALA A 142 13.85 -2.09 -11.34
N GLY A 143 14.17 -3.12 -12.12
CA GLY A 143 14.54 -4.42 -11.57
C GLY A 143 13.37 -5.28 -11.06
N SER A 144 12.12 -4.90 -11.31
CA SER A 144 10.91 -5.62 -10.86
C SER A 144 10.95 -7.10 -11.21
N ARG A 145 11.31 -7.48 -12.43
CA ARG A 145 11.41 -8.89 -12.85
C ARG A 145 12.34 -9.71 -11.95
N LYS A 146 13.47 -9.12 -11.52
CA LYS A 146 14.41 -9.78 -10.59
C LYS A 146 13.79 -9.94 -9.21
N MET A 147 13.09 -8.91 -8.72
CA MET A 147 12.41 -8.94 -7.43
C MET A 147 11.24 -9.92 -7.45
N PHE A 148 10.47 -10.03 -8.53
CA PHE A 148 9.42 -11.03 -8.70
C PHE A 148 9.96 -12.46 -8.62
N LYS A 149 11.08 -12.76 -9.31
CA LYS A 149 11.73 -14.09 -9.21
C LYS A 149 12.17 -14.41 -7.77
N MET A 150 12.69 -13.43 -7.04
CA MET A 150 13.07 -13.62 -5.64
C MET A 150 11.83 -13.84 -4.76
N ALA A 151 10.76 -13.07 -4.94
CA ALA A 151 9.51 -13.23 -4.20
C ALA A 151 8.90 -14.63 -4.44
N ALA A 152 8.85 -15.09 -5.70
CA ALA A 152 8.38 -16.43 -6.05
C ALA A 152 9.21 -17.53 -5.38
N ALA A 153 10.54 -17.42 -5.37
CA ALA A 153 11.42 -18.38 -4.74
C ALA A 153 11.25 -18.49 -3.21
N HIS A 154 10.70 -17.45 -2.57
CA HIS A 154 10.42 -17.40 -1.13
C HIS A 154 8.93 -17.54 -0.79
N ASP A 155 8.07 -17.89 -1.74
CA ASP A 155 6.60 -17.96 -1.57
C ASP A 155 6.00 -16.65 -1.02
N ALA A 156 6.65 -15.50 -1.26
CA ALA A 156 6.24 -14.20 -0.77
C ALA A 156 5.20 -13.56 -1.68
N ALA A 157 4.28 -12.79 -1.08
CA ALA A 157 3.39 -11.91 -1.83
C ALA A 157 4.14 -10.66 -2.33
N VAL A 158 3.60 -10.05 -3.39
CA VAL A 158 4.10 -8.75 -3.86
C VAL A 158 2.97 -7.74 -3.93
N ILE A 159 3.23 -6.52 -3.47
CA ILE A 159 2.41 -5.34 -3.73
C ILE A 159 3.08 -4.60 -4.89
N ILE A 160 2.35 -4.45 -5.99
CA ILE A 160 2.82 -3.76 -7.18
C ILE A 160 2.24 -2.35 -7.17
N CYS A 161 3.08 -1.36 -6.88
CA CYS A 161 2.65 0.03 -6.92
C CYS A 161 2.63 0.58 -8.34
N PHE A 162 1.59 1.35 -8.65
CA PHE A 162 1.56 2.18 -9.84
C PHE A 162 2.52 3.36 -9.68
N VAL A 163 3.51 3.45 -10.56
CA VAL A 163 4.51 4.51 -10.55
C VAL A 163 4.77 5.00 -11.98
N GLN A 164 4.50 6.28 -12.25
CA GLN A 164 4.89 6.95 -13.49
C GLN A 164 6.32 7.50 -13.37
N GLY A 165 7.30 6.58 -13.41
CA GLY A 165 8.71 6.87 -13.23
C GLY A 165 9.51 5.60 -12.98
N LYS A 166 10.81 5.74 -12.69
CA LYS A 166 11.67 4.58 -12.35
C LYS A 166 11.35 4.04 -10.96
N ASN A 167 11.02 4.91 -10.04
CA ASN A 167 10.61 4.63 -8.67
C ASN A 167 9.86 5.84 -8.10
N VAL A 168 9.31 5.72 -6.90
CA VAL A 168 8.49 6.74 -6.22
C VAL A 168 9.21 8.06 -5.98
N ARG A 169 10.54 8.08 -6.00
CA ARG A 169 11.36 9.29 -5.81
C ARG A 169 11.75 9.96 -7.13
N GLU A 170 11.49 9.31 -8.25
CA GLU A 170 11.81 9.77 -9.60
C GLU A 170 10.55 9.81 -10.47
N VAL A 171 9.50 10.45 -9.95
CA VAL A 171 8.21 10.63 -10.62
C VAL A 171 8.17 11.94 -11.41
N GLY A 172 7.43 11.93 -12.52
CA GLY A 172 7.16 13.11 -13.34
C GLY A 172 5.84 13.79 -12.98
N ASN A 173 5.11 14.23 -14.01
CA ASN A 173 3.74 14.69 -13.89
C ASN A 173 2.78 13.51 -14.01
N PHE A 174 1.67 13.57 -13.29
CA PHE A 174 0.56 12.65 -13.45
C PHE A 174 -0.41 13.18 -14.51
N ASP A 175 -0.94 12.32 -15.38
CA ASP A 175 -1.97 12.72 -16.32
C ASP A 175 -3.32 12.83 -15.59
N LEU A 176 -3.78 14.08 -15.43
CA LEU A 176 -5.06 14.42 -14.77
C LEU A 176 -6.16 14.74 -15.79
N SER A 177 -5.88 14.68 -17.09
CA SER A 177 -6.78 15.12 -18.14
C SER A 177 -7.97 14.17 -18.37
N ALA A 178 -7.86 12.92 -17.93
CA ALA A 178 -8.81 11.86 -18.17
C ALA A 178 -9.05 10.98 -16.93
N ASP A 179 -9.96 10.02 -17.06
CA ASP A 179 -10.13 8.92 -16.10
C ASP A 179 -8.82 8.12 -16.00
N SER A 180 -8.21 8.11 -14.82
CA SER A 180 -6.92 7.45 -14.60
C SER A 180 -7.00 5.93 -14.55
N ILE A 181 -8.19 5.34 -14.41
CA ILE A 181 -8.35 3.89 -14.25
C ILE A 181 -7.91 3.09 -15.49
N PRO A 182 -8.23 3.46 -16.73
CA PRO A 182 -7.73 2.76 -17.91
C PRO A 182 -6.21 2.71 -17.98
N MET A 183 -5.54 3.84 -17.73
CA MET A 183 -4.07 3.92 -17.70
C MET A 183 -3.46 3.01 -16.62
N MET A 184 -4.04 2.99 -15.41
CA MET A 184 -3.62 2.11 -14.33
C MET A 184 -3.86 0.63 -14.68
N ARG A 185 -4.99 0.31 -15.30
CA ARG A 185 -5.32 -1.04 -15.77
C ARG A 185 -4.27 -1.56 -16.75
N ASP A 186 -3.90 -0.75 -17.75
CA ASP A 186 -2.87 -1.12 -18.74
C ASP A 186 -1.50 -1.34 -18.09
N TYR A 187 -1.12 -0.48 -17.14
CA TYR A 187 0.10 -0.63 -16.38
C TYR A 187 0.09 -1.94 -15.56
N PHE A 188 -0.96 -2.17 -14.78
CA PHE A 188 -1.07 -3.36 -13.95
C PHE A 188 -1.14 -4.63 -14.77
N SER A 189 -1.86 -4.66 -15.90
CA SER A 189 -1.91 -5.82 -16.78
C SER A 189 -0.52 -6.25 -17.23
N ARG A 190 0.32 -5.31 -17.65
CA ARG A 190 1.72 -5.60 -18.01
C ARG A 190 2.55 -6.10 -16.84
N GLN A 191 2.42 -5.47 -15.65
CA GLN A 191 3.18 -5.86 -14.47
C GLN A 191 2.74 -7.23 -13.93
N ILE A 192 1.46 -7.53 -13.93
CA ILE A 192 0.88 -8.83 -13.56
C ILE A 192 1.46 -9.93 -14.47
N GLU A 193 1.46 -9.72 -15.78
CA GLU A 193 2.03 -10.69 -16.73
C GLU A 193 3.50 -10.98 -16.43
N ILE A 194 4.30 -9.93 -16.17
CA ILE A 194 5.73 -10.10 -15.83
C ILE A 194 5.89 -10.86 -14.52
N ALA A 195 5.08 -10.54 -13.50
CA ALA A 195 5.12 -11.18 -12.19
C ALA A 195 4.71 -12.66 -12.28
N GLN A 196 3.62 -12.98 -12.99
CA GLN A 196 3.16 -14.35 -13.20
C GLN A 196 4.17 -15.19 -13.98
N ARG A 197 4.77 -14.64 -15.04
CA ARG A 197 5.87 -15.30 -15.77
C ARG A 197 7.11 -15.54 -14.91
N ALA A 198 7.29 -14.76 -13.84
CA ALA A 198 8.35 -14.96 -12.87
C ALA A 198 7.98 -15.96 -11.75
N GLY A 199 6.75 -16.50 -11.75
CA GLY A 199 6.25 -17.47 -10.79
C GLY A 199 5.55 -16.86 -9.56
N VAL A 200 5.23 -15.55 -9.57
CA VAL A 200 4.51 -14.92 -8.47
C VAL A 200 3.01 -15.21 -8.58
N GLU A 201 2.45 -15.85 -7.56
CA GLU A 201 1.02 -16.17 -7.50
C GLU A 201 0.22 -15.18 -6.64
N LYS A 202 0.87 -14.60 -5.61
CA LYS A 202 0.27 -13.73 -4.60
C LYS A 202 0.57 -12.27 -4.94
N ILE A 203 -0.30 -11.66 -5.74
CA ILE A 203 -0.15 -10.29 -6.22
C ILE A 203 -1.25 -9.42 -5.60
N ILE A 204 -0.87 -8.23 -5.15
CA ILE A 204 -1.73 -7.16 -4.67
C ILE A 204 -1.36 -5.92 -5.49
N LEU A 205 -2.33 -5.11 -5.89
CA LEU A 205 -2.12 -3.92 -6.70
C LEU A 205 -2.29 -2.66 -5.84
N ASP A 206 -1.40 -1.67 -5.98
CA ASP A 206 -1.49 -0.40 -5.27
C ASP A 206 -1.50 0.76 -6.27
N PRO A 207 -2.58 1.55 -6.38
CA PRO A 207 -2.67 2.72 -7.24
C PRO A 207 -1.68 3.86 -6.95
N GLY A 208 -0.89 3.77 -5.89
CA GLY A 208 0.21 4.71 -5.63
C GLY A 208 -0.21 6.08 -5.10
N LEU A 209 -1.29 6.15 -4.32
CA LEU A 209 -1.85 7.42 -3.83
C LEU A 209 -0.99 8.12 -2.74
N GLY A 210 0.01 7.43 -2.20
CA GLY A 210 0.96 8.00 -1.23
C GLY A 210 2.12 8.77 -1.87
N PHE A 211 2.15 8.92 -3.22
CA PHE A 211 3.27 9.55 -3.91
C PHE A 211 2.96 10.96 -4.37
N TYR A 212 4.00 11.82 -4.34
CA TYR A 212 3.88 13.24 -4.69
C TYR A 212 4.42 13.49 -6.10
N TYR A 213 3.55 13.40 -7.10
CA TYR A 213 3.86 13.82 -8.46
C TYR A 213 4.04 15.34 -8.53
N ARG A 214 4.82 15.83 -9.51
CA ARG A 214 5.16 17.26 -9.61
C ARG A 214 3.94 18.16 -9.75
N ASN A 215 2.92 17.74 -10.45
CA ASN A 215 1.67 18.48 -10.65
C ASN A 215 0.58 18.16 -9.63
N LEU A 216 0.87 17.33 -8.61
CA LEU A 216 -0.01 17.05 -7.47
C LEU A 216 0.46 17.73 -6.18
N GLN A 217 1.21 18.84 -6.31
CA GLN A 217 1.65 19.64 -5.16
C GLN A 217 0.49 20.46 -4.58
N ASP A 218 -0.44 20.96 -5.42
CA ASP A 218 -1.67 21.58 -4.92
C ASP A 218 -2.54 20.57 -4.19
N SER A 219 -2.90 20.90 -2.96
CA SER A 219 -3.62 20.00 -2.06
C SER A 219 -5.02 19.66 -2.53
N ALA A 220 -5.74 20.64 -3.10
CA ALA A 220 -7.11 20.43 -3.57
C ALA A 220 -7.12 19.51 -4.80
N VAL A 221 -6.18 19.70 -5.71
CA VAL A 221 -6.00 18.85 -6.91
C VAL A 221 -5.62 17.43 -6.47
N ARG A 222 -4.64 17.29 -5.57
CA ARG A 222 -4.19 16.00 -5.06
C ARG A 222 -5.29 15.23 -4.34
N VAL A 223 -5.99 15.88 -3.40
CA VAL A 223 -7.07 15.24 -2.63
C VAL A 223 -8.23 14.84 -3.54
N ARG A 224 -8.61 15.68 -4.50
CA ARG A 224 -9.63 15.33 -5.49
C ARG A 224 -9.23 14.11 -6.31
N HIS A 225 -7.98 14.04 -6.77
CA HIS A 225 -7.46 12.89 -7.48
C HIS A 225 -7.52 11.62 -6.61
N GLN A 226 -7.05 11.69 -5.37
CA GLN A 226 -7.07 10.58 -4.42
C GLN A 226 -8.49 10.08 -4.17
N MET A 227 -9.44 10.98 -3.92
CA MET A 227 -10.86 10.63 -3.74
C MET A 227 -11.45 9.94 -4.98
N ASN A 228 -11.14 10.44 -6.18
CA ASN A 228 -11.57 9.81 -7.43
C ASN A 228 -11.03 8.38 -7.56
N ILE A 229 -9.76 8.14 -7.28
CA ILE A 229 -9.18 6.79 -7.35
C ILE A 229 -9.83 5.88 -6.30
N PHE A 230 -10.00 6.34 -5.05
CA PHE A 230 -10.66 5.52 -4.02
C PHE A 230 -12.03 5.06 -4.48
N LEU A 231 -12.88 5.96 -4.96
CA LEU A 231 -14.24 5.64 -5.39
C LEU A 231 -14.29 4.77 -6.66
N ASN A 232 -13.23 4.78 -7.48
CA ASN A 232 -13.13 3.98 -8.70
C ASN A 232 -12.33 2.69 -8.53
N THR A 233 -11.86 2.37 -7.33
CA THR A 233 -11.00 1.21 -7.04
C THR A 233 -11.63 -0.11 -7.50
N PHE A 234 -12.94 -0.28 -7.34
CA PHE A 234 -13.66 -1.49 -7.75
C PHE A 234 -13.50 -1.82 -9.24
N ARG A 235 -13.23 -0.84 -10.09
CA ARG A 235 -12.96 -1.03 -11.52
C ARG A 235 -11.61 -1.70 -11.80
N LEU A 236 -10.63 -1.53 -10.90
CA LEU A 236 -9.35 -2.24 -10.97
C LEU A 236 -9.47 -3.71 -10.54
N ARG A 237 -10.47 -4.05 -9.74
CA ARG A 237 -10.70 -5.44 -9.31
C ARG A 237 -11.05 -6.38 -10.47
N GLU A 238 -11.48 -5.86 -11.62
CA GLU A 238 -11.68 -6.65 -12.85
C GLU A 238 -10.38 -7.33 -13.33
N LEU A 239 -9.21 -6.87 -12.90
CA LEU A 239 -7.93 -7.56 -13.12
C LEU A 239 -7.81 -8.87 -12.34
N GLY A 240 -8.73 -9.14 -11.39
CA GLY A 240 -8.77 -10.36 -10.60
C GLY A 240 -7.78 -10.41 -9.43
N PHE A 241 -7.21 -9.27 -9.02
CA PHE A 241 -6.25 -9.17 -7.92
C PHE A 241 -6.71 -8.17 -6.86
N PRO A 242 -6.43 -8.42 -5.56
CA PRO A 242 -6.80 -7.50 -4.49
C PRO A 242 -6.07 -6.16 -4.62
N ILE A 243 -6.74 -5.10 -4.17
CA ILE A 243 -6.25 -3.72 -4.24
C ILE A 243 -5.84 -3.24 -2.85
N CYS A 244 -4.61 -2.76 -2.75
CA CYS A 244 -4.07 -2.08 -1.58
C CYS A 244 -4.15 -0.56 -1.78
N HIS A 245 -4.45 0.18 -0.73
CA HIS A 245 -4.29 1.62 -0.71
C HIS A 245 -3.53 2.10 0.53
N ALA A 246 -2.49 2.90 0.30
CA ALA A 246 -1.93 3.77 1.33
C ALA A 246 -2.91 4.92 1.59
N LEU A 247 -3.36 5.07 2.84
CA LEU A 247 -4.31 6.12 3.20
C LEU A 247 -3.58 7.47 3.34
N PRO A 248 -4.09 8.54 2.70
CA PRO A 248 -3.45 9.86 2.73
C PRO A 248 -3.68 10.61 4.04
N HIS A 249 -2.87 11.62 4.29
CA HIS A 249 -2.95 12.45 5.49
C HIS A 249 -3.67 13.78 5.27
N ALA A 250 -3.61 14.36 4.06
CA ALA A 250 -4.24 15.64 3.70
C ALA A 250 -4.00 16.75 4.76
N PHE A 251 -2.75 16.93 5.17
CA PHE A 251 -2.34 17.86 6.24
C PHE A 251 -2.90 19.28 6.08
N GLU A 252 -3.02 19.74 4.85
CA GLU A 252 -3.48 21.09 4.52
C GLU A 252 -4.96 21.31 4.84
N PHE A 253 -5.75 20.22 4.92
CA PHE A 253 -7.18 20.26 5.27
C PHE A 253 -7.45 19.88 6.71
N PHE A 254 -6.66 18.96 7.27
CA PHE A 254 -6.88 18.43 8.61
C PHE A 254 -6.02 19.13 9.68
N GLY A 255 -4.94 19.84 9.28
CA GLY A 255 -4.07 20.56 10.20
C GLY A 255 -3.59 19.68 11.37
N GLU A 256 -3.85 20.12 12.59
CA GLU A 256 -3.49 19.40 13.82
C GLU A 256 -4.27 18.09 13.98
N GLU A 257 -5.46 17.98 13.38
CA GLU A 257 -6.31 16.79 13.39
C GLU A 257 -5.93 15.78 12.27
N VAL A 258 -4.71 15.81 11.80
CA VAL A 258 -4.19 14.95 10.70
C VAL A 258 -4.49 13.47 10.91
N ARG A 259 -4.59 13.00 12.16
CA ARG A 259 -4.95 11.61 12.49
C ARG A 259 -6.39 11.25 12.11
N CYS A 260 -7.22 12.22 11.79
CA CYS A 260 -8.59 12.00 11.29
C CYS A 260 -8.66 11.87 9.77
N ALA A 261 -7.59 12.19 9.05
CA ALA A 261 -7.55 12.10 7.60
C ALA A 261 -7.66 10.65 7.10
N GLU A 262 -6.83 9.74 7.62
CA GLU A 262 -6.87 8.32 7.21
C GLU A 262 -8.25 7.68 7.44
N PRO A 263 -8.95 7.88 8.57
CA PRO A 263 -10.34 7.42 8.75
C PRO A 263 -11.31 7.94 7.71
N PHE A 264 -11.23 9.23 7.35
CA PHE A 264 -12.06 9.81 6.29
C PHE A 264 -11.83 9.11 4.94
N PHE A 265 -10.56 8.95 4.54
CA PHE A 265 -10.23 8.27 3.29
C PHE A 265 -10.54 6.77 3.33
N ALA A 266 -10.51 6.14 4.51
CA ALA A 266 -10.88 4.74 4.66
C ALA A 266 -12.36 4.48 4.32
N VAL A 267 -13.26 5.41 4.63
CA VAL A 267 -14.66 5.32 4.22
C VAL A 267 -14.77 5.30 2.70
N LEU A 268 -14.10 6.24 2.00
CA LEU A 268 -14.13 6.29 0.54
C LEU A 268 -13.49 5.05 -0.09
N ALA A 269 -12.38 4.60 0.47
CA ALA A 269 -11.68 3.39 0.03
C ALA A 269 -12.53 2.13 0.20
N ALA A 270 -13.28 2.02 1.31
CA ALA A 270 -14.19 0.92 1.57
C ALA A 270 -15.38 0.92 0.59
N LEU A 271 -15.98 2.08 0.32
CA LEU A 271 -17.02 2.25 -0.70
C LEU A 271 -16.52 1.83 -2.09
N GLY A 272 -15.27 2.13 -2.41
CA GLY A 272 -14.61 1.69 -3.65
C GLY A 272 -14.07 0.26 -3.62
N LYS A 273 -14.37 -0.54 -2.59
CA LYS A 273 -13.97 -1.96 -2.45
C LYS A 273 -12.46 -2.18 -2.38
N THR A 274 -11.77 -1.38 -1.58
CA THR A 274 -10.36 -1.63 -1.21
C THR A 274 -10.25 -2.92 -0.39
N ASP A 275 -9.26 -3.75 -0.71
CA ASP A 275 -9.06 -5.06 -0.09
C ASP A 275 -8.00 -5.04 1.04
N LEU A 276 -6.99 -4.18 0.93
CA LEU A 276 -5.92 -4.01 1.93
C LEU A 276 -5.71 -2.53 2.23
N PHE A 277 -5.92 -2.13 3.48
CA PHE A 277 -5.78 -0.76 3.96
C PHE A 277 -4.42 -0.58 4.61
N ARG A 278 -3.50 0.16 3.96
CA ARG A 278 -2.19 0.52 4.52
C ARG A 278 -2.31 1.82 5.30
N THR A 279 -2.03 1.77 6.60
CA THR A 279 -2.36 2.86 7.53
C THR A 279 -1.33 3.01 8.66
N HIS A 280 -1.21 4.22 9.19
CA HIS A 280 -0.50 4.53 10.43
C HIS A 280 -1.42 4.44 11.67
N GLU A 281 -2.74 4.47 11.46
CA GLU A 281 -3.79 4.57 12.46
C GLU A 281 -4.65 3.29 12.54
N VAL A 282 -4.02 2.12 12.73
CA VAL A 282 -4.68 0.80 12.72
C VAL A 282 -5.97 0.76 13.55
N PRO A 283 -6.02 1.23 14.83
CA PRO A 283 -7.24 1.17 15.62
C PRO A 283 -8.39 1.97 15.01
N ARG A 284 -8.09 3.15 14.44
CA ARG A 284 -9.11 4.02 13.83
C ARG A 284 -9.67 3.40 12.55
N ILE A 285 -8.81 2.80 11.73
CA ILE A 285 -9.24 2.14 10.50
C ILE A 285 -10.06 0.88 10.82
N LYS A 286 -9.63 0.09 11.80
CA LYS A 286 -10.44 -1.05 12.28
C LYS A 286 -11.82 -0.59 12.74
N ALA A 287 -11.91 0.49 13.52
CA ALA A 287 -13.18 1.04 13.99
C ALA A 287 -14.08 1.48 12.81
N VAL A 288 -13.52 2.17 11.80
CA VAL A 288 -14.26 2.54 10.57
C VAL A 288 -14.82 1.30 9.88
N LEU A 289 -13.95 0.30 9.61
CA LEU A 289 -14.36 -0.91 8.90
C LEU A 289 -15.41 -1.72 9.65
N GLU A 290 -15.27 -1.87 10.99
CA GLU A 290 -16.27 -2.56 11.80
C GLU A 290 -17.60 -1.79 11.87
N THR A 291 -17.57 -0.45 11.96
CA THR A 291 -18.78 0.37 11.93
C THR A 291 -19.52 0.24 10.59
N MET A 292 -18.80 0.23 9.48
CA MET A 292 -19.42 0.08 8.15
C MET A 292 -20.06 -1.31 7.93
N LYS A 293 -19.67 -2.34 8.69
CA LYS A 293 -20.30 -3.68 8.60
C LYS A 293 -21.68 -3.75 9.28
N VAL A 294 -22.02 -2.77 10.10
CA VAL A 294 -23.32 -2.76 10.82
C VAL A 294 -24.47 -2.45 9.86
N PHE A 295 -24.17 -1.75 8.75
CA PHE A 295 -25.13 -1.46 7.69
C PHE A 295 -25.22 -2.62 6.69
#